data_5bc81b5ef36289cec1c765739d6d8bc6
#
_entry.id   5bc81b5ef36289cec1c765739d6d8bc6
#
_cell.length_a   1.000
_cell.length_b   1.000
_cell.length_c   1.000
_cell.angle_alpha   90.00
_cell.angle_beta   90.00
_cell.angle_gamma   90.00
#
_symmetry.space_group_name_H-M   'P 1'
#
loop_
_entity.id
_entity.type
_entity.pdbx_description
1 polymer ?
#
loop_
_entity_poly.entity_id
_entity_poly.type
_entity_poly.pdbx_seq_one_letter_code
_entity_poly.pdbx_strand_id
1 'polypeptide(L)' 'MRAIDDDTEVKVAVLLKLQQWGSLPESDLTRMLKPYFLVTDDYRDMAEEGLIDMEFSGDEYVITGTTLGRLFLEQEATR' A
#
# COMPACT_ATOMS: atom_id res chain seq x y z
N MET A 1 16.25 -18.74 3.71
CA MET A 1 15.37 -17.90 4.45
C MET A 1 15.51 -16.45 4.04
N ARG A 2 14.40 -15.75 3.90
CA ARG A 2 14.50 -14.36 3.51
C ARG A 2 14.91 -13.49 4.66
N ALA A 3 15.79 -12.60 4.38
CA ALA A 3 16.15 -11.58 5.33
C ALA A 3 15.11 -10.47 5.36
N ILE A 4 14.33 -10.33 4.30
CA ILE A 4 13.38 -9.25 4.20
C ILE A 4 12.05 -9.69 4.77
N ASP A 5 11.47 -8.79 5.53
CA ASP A 5 10.15 -8.95 6.06
C ASP A 5 9.13 -8.91 4.92
N ASP A 6 8.29 -9.93 4.81
CA ASP A 6 7.24 -9.95 3.78
C ASP A 6 6.34 -8.74 3.90
N ASP A 7 6.05 -8.30 5.12
CA ASP A 7 5.26 -7.13 5.37
C ASP A 7 5.87 -5.90 4.73
N THR A 8 7.16 -5.72 4.88
CA THR A 8 7.85 -4.57 4.32
C THR A 8 7.77 -4.60 2.80
N GLU A 9 7.96 -5.76 2.21
CA GLU A 9 7.89 -5.88 0.76
C GLU A 9 6.51 -5.51 0.24
N VAL A 10 5.47 -5.96 0.91
CA VAL A 10 4.10 -5.63 0.52
C VAL A 10 3.85 -4.13 0.63
N LYS A 11 4.29 -3.52 1.73
CA LYS A 11 4.11 -2.08 1.91
C LYS A 11 4.81 -1.29 0.82
N VAL A 12 6.03 -1.66 0.49
CA VAL A 12 6.76 -0.99 -0.58
C VAL A 12 6.03 -1.12 -1.90
N ALA A 13 5.53 -2.31 -2.22
CA ALA A 13 4.83 -2.53 -3.47
C ALA A 13 3.57 -1.67 -3.57
N VAL A 14 2.79 -1.62 -2.50
CA VAL A 14 1.58 -0.81 -2.46
C VAL A 14 1.91 0.66 -2.63
N LEU A 15 2.89 1.14 -1.87
CA LEU A 15 3.24 2.56 -1.89
C LEU A 15 3.82 2.99 -3.23
N LEU A 16 4.58 2.11 -3.89
CA LEU A 16 5.09 2.43 -5.23
C LEU A 16 3.96 2.63 -6.22
N LYS A 17 2.95 1.76 -6.18
CA LYS A 17 1.82 1.93 -7.08
C LYS A 17 1.07 3.21 -6.81
N LEU A 18 0.88 3.54 -5.54
CA LEU A 18 0.18 4.78 -5.19
C LEU A 18 1.00 6.00 -5.59
N GLN A 19 2.33 5.91 -5.51
CA GLN A 19 3.17 7.01 -5.96
C GLN A 19 3.03 7.25 -7.45
N GLN A 20 2.89 6.17 -8.22
CA GLN A 20 2.73 6.29 -9.66
C GLN A 20 1.37 6.80 -10.07
N TRP A 21 0.32 6.41 -9.36
CA TRP A 21 -1.05 6.64 -9.81
C TRP A 21 -1.81 7.64 -8.95
N GLY A 22 -1.30 7.98 -7.78
CA GLY A 22 -1.96 8.88 -6.85
C GLY A 22 -2.93 8.14 -5.96
N SER A 23 -4.16 7.97 -6.43
CA SER A 23 -5.19 7.23 -5.72
C SER A 23 -5.68 6.09 -6.58
N LEU A 24 -5.99 4.97 -5.95
CA LEU A 24 -6.50 3.81 -6.66
C LEU A 24 -7.61 3.15 -5.86
N PRO A 25 -8.66 2.66 -6.55
CA PRO A 25 -9.64 1.81 -5.87
C PRO A 25 -8.96 0.54 -5.37
N GLU A 26 -9.47 0.01 -4.27
CA GLU A 26 -8.87 -1.19 -3.68
C GLU A 26 -8.82 -2.34 -4.68
N SER A 27 -9.87 -2.52 -5.46
CA SER A 27 -9.92 -3.63 -6.42
C SER A 27 -8.84 -3.51 -7.48
N ASP A 28 -8.58 -2.28 -7.95
CA ASP A 28 -7.54 -2.07 -8.95
C ASP A 28 -6.16 -2.35 -8.36
N LEU A 29 -5.92 -1.85 -7.16
CA LEU A 29 -4.63 -2.02 -6.51
C LEU A 29 -4.37 -3.49 -6.22
N THR A 30 -5.38 -4.21 -5.75
CA THR A 30 -5.26 -5.63 -5.48
C THR A 30 -4.97 -6.41 -6.76
N ARG A 31 -5.61 -6.01 -7.86
CA ARG A 31 -5.39 -6.68 -9.14
C ARG A 31 -3.97 -6.43 -9.64
N MET A 32 -3.47 -5.20 -9.51
CA MET A 32 -2.12 -4.87 -9.93
C MET A 32 -1.06 -5.62 -9.14
N LEU A 33 -1.37 -5.92 -7.88
CA LEU A 33 -0.44 -6.59 -6.99
C LEU A 33 -0.89 -8.03 -6.72
N LYS A 34 -1.44 -8.66 -7.73
CA LYS A 34 -2.00 -9.99 -7.64
C LYS A 34 -1.06 -11.02 -7.00
N PRO A 35 0.25 -11.04 -7.31
CA PRO A 35 1.13 -12.02 -6.70
C PRO A 35 1.19 -11.96 -5.18
N TYR A 36 0.80 -10.85 -4.58
CA TYR A 36 0.85 -10.71 -3.12
C TYR A 36 -0.44 -11.16 -2.44
N PHE A 37 -1.51 -11.39 -3.19
CA PHE A 37 -2.80 -11.86 -2.66
C PHE A 37 -3.31 -10.96 -1.54
N LEU A 38 -3.35 -9.66 -1.81
CA LEU A 38 -3.76 -8.69 -0.80
C LEU A 38 -5.25 -8.76 -0.53
N VAL A 39 -5.61 -8.54 0.73
CA VAL A 39 -7.00 -8.43 1.16
C VAL A 39 -7.18 -7.11 1.86
N THR A 40 -8.45 -6.78 2.16
CA THR A 40 -8.78 -5.49 2.77
C THR A 40 -8.02 -5.26 4.07
N ASP A 41 -7.83 -6.30 4.87
CA ASP A 41 -7.14 -6.17 6.14
C ASP A 41 -5.69 -5.71 5.97
N ASP A 42 -5.05 -6.11 4.86
CA ASP A 42 -3.69 -5.66 4.60
C ASP A 42 -3.64 -4.15 4.45
N TYR A 43 -4.58 -3.59 3.71
CA TYR A 43 -4.62 -2.14 3.55
C TYR A 43 -5.00 -1.45 4.84
N ARG A 44 -5.93 -2.05 5.60
CA ARG A 44 -6.33 -1.46 6.87
C ARG A 44 -5.17 -1.37 7.84
N ASP A 45 -4.34 -2.40 7.88
CA ASP A 45 -3.14 -2.38 8.72
C ASP A 45 -2.22 -1.23 8.34
N MET A 46 -2.03 -1.03 7.03
CA MET A 46 -1.19 0.08 6.58
C MET A 46 -1.81 1.43 6.91
N ALA A 47 -3.13 1.53 6.83
CA ALA A 47 -3.82 2.75 7.19
C ALA A 47 -3.67 3.06 8.68
N GLU A 48 -3.72 2.03 9.51
CA GLU A 48 -3.51 2.21 10.94
C GLU A 48 -2.11 2.71 11.25
N GLU A 49 -1.14 2.31 10.44
CA GLU A 49 0.23 2.78 10.59
C GLU A 49 0.43 4.17 10.01
N GLY A 50 -0.58 4.71 9.34
CA GLY A 50 -0.50 6.03 8.76
C GLY A 50 0.14 6.09 7.38
N LEU A 51 0.45 4.96 6.79
CA LEU A 51 1.13 4.91 5.50
C LEU A 51 0.20 5.20 4.33
N ILE A 52 -1.07 4.93 4.48
CA ILE A 52 -2.08 5.18 3.45
C ILE A 52 -3.35 5.69 4.10
N ASP A 53 -4.19 6.29 3.27
CA ASP A 53 -5.56 6.65 3.64
C ASP A 53 -6.51 5.72 2.91
N MET A 54 -7.56 5.30 3.61
CA MET A 54 -8.63 4.52 3.02
C MET A 54 -9.93 5.29 3.17
N GLU A 55 -10.60 5.56 2.07
CA GLU A 55 -11.86 6.29 2.09
C GLU A 55 -12.89 5.46 1.34
N PHE A 56 -14.01 5.16 1.99
CA PHE A 56 -15.05 4.38 1.35
C PHE A 56 -15.84 5.26 0.39
N SER A 57 -15.87 4.88 -0.86
CA SER A 57 -16.53 5.66 -1.89
C SER A 57 -17.27 4.71 -2.81
N GLY A 58 -18.56 4.93 -2.95
CA GLY A 58 -19.39 4.01 -3.73
C GLY A 58 -19.53 2.70 -2.98
N ASP A 59 -18.97 1.65 -3.51
CA ASP A 59 -19.05 0.33 -2.89
C ASP A 59 -17.69 -0.28 -2.60
N GLU A 60 -16.64 0.53 -2.61
CA GLU A 60 -15.31 0.03 -2.26
C GLU A 60 -14.45 1.17 -1.73
N TYR A 61 -13.32 0.80 -1.15
CA TYR A 61 -12.38 1.78 -0.64
C TYR A 61 -11.52 2.36 -1.75
N VAL A 62 -11.23 3.65 -1.65
CA VAL A 62 -10.24 4.31 -2.48
C VAL A 62 -9.01 4.53 -1.60
N ILE A 63 -7.86 4.14 -2.10
CA ILE A 63 -6.62 4.13 -1.31
C ILE A 63 -5.69 5.20 -1.85
N THR A 64 -5.18 6.02 -0.94
CA THR A 64 -4.31 7.14 -1.28
C THR A 64 -3.07 7.07 -0.40
N GLY A 65 -1.90 7.38 -0.98
CA GLY A 65 -0.68 7.45 -0.20
C GLY A 65 -0.64 8.69 0.66
N THR A 66 0.09 8.61 1.77
CA THR A 66 0.26 9.73 2.69
C THR A 66 1.70 10.21 2.66
N THR A 67 1.95 11.35 3.31
CA THR A 67 3.31 11.83 3.46
C THR A 67 4.17 10.83 4.22
N LEU A 68 3.60 10.23 5.27
CA LEU A 68 4.32 9.23 6.04
C LEU A 68 4.64 8.00 5.18
N GLY A 69 3.71 7.61 4.32
CA GLY A 69 3.96 6.51 3.40
C GLY A 69 5.10 6.82 2.45
N ARG A 70 5.15 8.05 1.94
CA ARG A 70 6.23 8.45 1.05
C ARG A 70 7.58 8.41 1.78
N LEU A 71 7.61 8.88 3.02
CA LEU A 71 8.84 8.84 3.80
C LEU A 71 9.30 7.41 4.04
N PHE A 72 8.36 6.54 4.34
CA PHE A 72 8.67 5.13 4.52
C PHE A 72 9.30 4.55 3.25
N LEU A 73 8.71 4.87 2.11
CA LEU A 73 9.20 4.37 0.83
C LEU A 73 10.61 4.88 0.55
N GLU A 74 10.87 6.14 0.84
CA GLU A 74 12.19 6.72 0.63
C GLU A 74 13.23 6.05 1.52
N GLN A 75 12.87 5.76 2.77
CA GLN A 75 13.77 5.08 3.67
C GLN A 75 14.12 3.69 3.18
N GLU A 76 13.13 2.97 2.68
CA GLU A 76 13.38 1.62 2.16
C GLU A 76 14.22 1.66 0.90
N ALA A 77 14.05 2.69 0.08
CA ALA A 77 14.79 2.79 -1.17
C ALA A 77 16.28 3.11 -0.95
N THR A 78 16.61 3.70 0.19
CA THR A 78 17.98 4.09 0.46
C THR A 78 18.76 3.07 1.29
N ARG A 79 18.16 1.98 1.62
CA ARG A 79 18.83 0.95 2.43
C ARG A 79 19.83 0.16 1.66
#